data_1b9907760e92caa02637e428a47e8da2
#
_entry.id   1b9907760e92caa02637e428a47e8da2
#
_cell.length_a   1.000
_cell.length_b   1.000
_cell.length_c   1.000
_cell.angle_alpha   90.00
_cell.angle_beta   90.00
_cell.angle_gamma   90.00
#
_symmetry.space_group_name_H-M   'P 1'
#
loop_
_entity.id
_entity.type
_entity.pdbx_description
1 polymer ?
#
loop_
_entity_poly.entity_id
_entity_poly.type
_entity_poly.pdbx_seq_one_letter_code
_entity_poly.pdbx_strand_id
1 'polypeptide(L)'
;MVIMEIKDLIGEATEYDKKQQLEVKKPKSWCKSVSAFANTLGGSLIFGISDSGEALGLDDAEGDAERISETIKSRLDPIPEFKLQFHNEKGKMLIVLDIFKGEDTPYYYSGDGVLEAYVRMEMKVLKQHLRS
;
A
#
# COMPACT_ATOMS: atom_id res chain seq x y z
N MET A 1 -28.15 11.78 -1.05
CA MET A 1 -26.73 11.79 -0.66
C MET A 1 -26.12 10.43 -0.91
N VAL A 2 -25.07 10.38 -1.70
CA VAL A 2 -24.39 9.11 -1.99
C VAL A 2 -23.35 8.86 -0.89
N ILE A 3 -23.48 7.72 -0.22
CA ILE A 3 -22.50 7.32 0.79
C ILE A 3 -21.52 6.40 0.07
N MET A 4 -20.28 6.83 -0.05
CA MET A 4 -19.24 6.06 -0.69
C MET A 4 -18.54 5.20 0.36
N GLU A 5 -18.59 3.90 0.18
CA GLU A 5 -17.88 2.97 1.03
C GLU A 5 -16.45 2.78 0.49
N ILE A 6 -15.55 2.28 1.35
CA ILE A 6 -14.15 2.07 0.96
C ILE A 6 -14.05 1.16 -0.26
N LYS A 7 -14.85 0.09 -0.31
CA LYS A 7 -14.86 -0.83 -1.45
C LYS A 7 -15.22 -0.15 -2.78
N ASP A 8 -16.01 0.93 -2.71
CA ASP A 8 -16.38 1.69 -3.92
C ASP A 8 -15.19 2.51 -4.44
N LEU A 9 -14.28 2.93 -3.54
CA LEU A 9 -13.09 3.65 -3.92
C LEU A 9 -12.06 2.77 -4.63
N ILE A 10 -11.93 1.52 -4.19
CA ILE A 10 -10.90 0.61 -4.70
C ILE A 10 -11.42 -0.38 -5.74
N GLY A 11 -12.75 -0.48 -5.89
CA GLY A 11 -13.36 -1.41 -6.84
C GLY A 11 -13.40 -2.84 -6.30
N GLU A 12 -14.40 -3.61 -6.74
CA GLU A 12 -14.60 -4.96 -6.24
C GLU A 12 -13.51 -5.95 -6.63
N ALA A 13 -12.91 -5.75 -7.81
CA ALA A 13 -11.89 -6.66 -8.33
C ALA A 13 -10.47 -6.29 -7.86
N THR A 14 -10.31 -5.21 -7.11
CA THR A 14 -9.01 -4.72 -6.69
C THR A 14 -8.56 -5.43 -5.42
N GLU A 15 -7.35 -5.97 -5.43
CA GLU A 15 -6.73 -6.51 -4.23
C GLU A 15 -6.36 -5.37 -3.28
N TYR A 16 -6.49 -5.60 -1.97
CA TYR A 16 -6.11 -4.58 -1.01
C TYR A 16 -5.66 -5.16 0.33
N ASP A 17 -4.82 -4.39 1.02
CA ASP A 17 -4.36 -4.68 2.37
C ASP A 17 -4.87 -3.61 3.32
N LYS A 18 -5.20 -4.01 4.55
CA LYS A 18 -5.68 -3.12 5.60
C LYS A 18 -4.57 -2.90 6.62
N LYS A 19 -4.33 -1.65 6.97
CA LYS A 19 -3.32 -1.25 7.95
C LYS A 19 -3.96 -0.34 8.97
N GLN A 20 -3.74 -0.62 10.27
CA GLN A 20 -4.30 0.20 11.32
C GLN A 20 -3.63 1.57 11.42
N GLN A 21 -2.34 1.59 11.14
CA GLN A 21 -1.54 2.81 11.17
C GLN A 21 -0.37 2.69 10.20
N LEU A 22 0.33 3.80 10.00
CA LEU A 22 1.56 3.79 9.21
C LEU A 22 2.74 3.40 10.10
N GLU A 23 3.43 2.31 9.75
CA GLU A 23 4.63 1.86 10.44
C GLU A 23 5.85 2.63 9.95
N VAL A 24 6.12 3.78 10.56
CA VAL A 24 7.19 4.67 10.13
C VAL A 24 8.58 4.05 10.33
N LYS A 25 8.77 3.35 11.44
CA LYS A 25 10.06 2.74 11.78
C LYS A 25 10.31 1.41 11.08
N LYS A 26 9.27 0.81 10.53
CA LYS A 26 9.35 -0.48 9.85
C LYS A 26 8.65 -0.39 8.51
N PRO A 27 9.21 0.38 7.58
CA PRO A 27 8.53 0.59 6.29
C PRO A 27 8.36 -0.69 5.49
N LYS A 28 9.21 -1.69 5.68
CA LYS A 28 9.07 -2.97 5.00
C LYS A 28 7.73 -3.63 5.29
N SER A 29 7.14 -3.37 6.47
CA SER A 29 5.85 -3.98 6.86
C SER A 29 4.74 -3.71 5.86
N TRP A 30 4.78 -2.58 5.17
CA TRP A 30 3.80 -2.24 4.14
C TRP A 30 4.39 -2.12 2.74
N CYS A 31 5.68 -1.78 2.62
CA CYS A 31 6.33 -1.65 1.31
C CYS A 31 6.40 -2.99 0.56
N LYS A 32 6.42 -4.11 1.28
CA LYS A 32 6.35 -5.44 0.65
C LYS A 32 5.07 -5.60 -0.15
N SER A 33 3.95 -5.04 0.32
CA SER A 33 2.70 -5.06 -0.41
C SER A 33 2.75 -4.13 -1.62
N VAL A 34 3.44 -2.99 -1.52
CA VAL A 34 3.64 -2.10 -2.67
C VAL A 34 4.41 -2.84 -3.77
N SER A 35 5.50 -3.51 -3.42
CA SER A 35 6.28 -4.33 -4.37
C SER A 35 5.39 -5.40 -4.99
N ALA A 36 4.65 -6.15 -4.15
CA ALA A 36 3.81 -7.24 -4.60
C ALA A 36 2.73 -6.76 -5.58
N PHE A 37 2.08 -5.65 -5.28
CA PHE A 37 1.05 -5.10 -6.17
C PHE A 37 1.64 -4.62 -7.50
N ALA A 38 2.77 -3.90 -7.45
CA ALA A 38 3.42 -3.43 -8.68
C ALA A 38 3.87 -4.59 -9.58
N ASN A 39 4.27 -5.71 -8.97
CA ASN A 39 4.73 -6.90 -9.69
C ASN A 39 3.60 -7.79 -10.20
N THR A 40 2.37 -7.54 -9.80
CA THR A 40 1.22 -8.38 -10.19
C THR A 40 0.16 -7.57 -10.92
N LEU A 41 -0.98 -7.34 -10.30
CA LEU A 41 -2.12 -6.71 -10.96
C LEU A 41 -2.43 -5.31 -10.43
N GLY A 42 -1.56 -4.77 -9.57
CA GLY A 42 -1.87 -3.56 -8.83
C GLY A 42 -2.72 -3.89 -7.61
N GLY A 43 -3.03 -2.89 -6.82
CA GLY A 43 -3.83 -3.06 -5.62
C GLY A 43 -3.80 -1.81 -4.76
N SER A 44 -4.42 -1.90 -3.60
CA SER A 44 -4.51 -0.76 -2.70
C SER A 44 -4.14 -1.13 -1.28
N LEU A 45 -3.52 -0.18 -0.58
CA LEU A 45 -3.35 -0.27 0.86
C LEU A 45 -4.22 0.78 1.49
N ILE A 46 -4.93 0.41 2.55
CA ILE A 46 -5.78 1.32 3.29
C ILE A 46 -5.19 1.48 4.68
N PHE A 47 -4.83 2.72 5.03
CA PHE A 47 -4.25 3.04 6.34
C PHE A 47 -5.31 3.69 7.23
N GLY A 48 -5.37 3.28 8.48
CA GLY A 48 -6.32 3.79 9.44
C GLY A 48 -7.54 2.91 9.65
N ILE A 49 -7.46 1.64 9.22
CA ILE A 49 -8.58 0.70 9.28
C ILE A 49 -8.12 -0.60 9.95
N SER A 50 -9.01 -1.22 10.72
CA SER A 50 -8.72 -2.51 11.36
C SER A 50 -8.86 -3.67 10.37
N ASP A 51 -8.37 -4.85 10.76
CA ASP A 51 -8.50 -6.05 9.95
C ASP A 51 -9.96 -6.43 9.68
N SER A 52 -10.85 -6.08 10.60
CA SER A 52 -12.28 -6.34 10.44
C SER A 52 -12.99 -5.29 9.57
N GLY A 53 -12.28 -4.25 9.15
CA GLY A 53 -12.85 -3.20 8.30
C GLY A 53 -13.43 -2.02 9.05
N GLU A 54 -13.15 -1.90 10.36
CA GLU A 54 -13.59 -0.77 11.16
C GLU A 54 -12.65 0.41 10.97
N ALA A 55 -13.21 1.59 10.69
CA ALA A 55 -12.42 2.81 10.55
C ALA A 55 -11.91 3.26 11.92
N LEU A 56 -10.61 3.33 12.07
CA LEU A 56 -9.94 3.78 13.29
C LEU A 56 -9.48 5.23 13.17
N GLY A 57 -9.12 5.64 11.96
CA GLY A 57 -8.61 6.96 11.67
C GLY A 57 -7.11 7.10 11.92
N LEU A 58 -6.53 8.06 11.24
CA LEU A 58 -5.12 8.43 11.40
C LEU A 58 -5.04 9.77 12.11
N ASP A 59 -4.10 9.89 13.05
CA ASP A 59 -3.93 11.12 13.82
C ASP A 59 -3.35 12.25 12.98
N ASP A 60 -2.47 11.92 12.03
CA ASP A 60 -1.81 12.90 11.17
C ASP A 60 -1.80 12.38 9.73
N ALA A 61 -2.97 12.35 9.12
CA ALA A 61 -3.12 11.80 7.77
C ALA A 61 -2.28 12.56 6.73
N GLU A 62 -2.20 13.88 6.82
CA GLU A 62 -1.40 14.66 5.87
C GLU A 62 0.09 14.35 5.99
N GLY A 63 0.60 14.29 7.22
CA GLY A 63 1.99 13.91 7.47
C GLY A 63 2.27 12.48 7.04
N ASP A 64 1.33 11.58 7.31
CA ASP A 64 1.46 10.19 6.90
C ASP A 64 1.50 10.05 5.37
N ALA A 65 0.67 10.83 4.66
CA ALA A 65 0.69 10.80 3.19
C ALA A 65 2.05 11.22 2.64
N GLU A 66 2.67 12.24 3.22
CA GLU A 66 4.02 12.66 2.83
C GLU A 66 5.05 11.57 3.11
N ARG A 67 4.98 10.94 4.28
CA ARG A 67 5.89 9.86 4.66
C ARG A 67 5.74 8.66 3.73
N ILE A 68 4.51 8.32 3.34
CA ILE A 68 4.25 7.25 2.40
C ILE A 68 4.91 7.55 1.06
N SER A 69 4.68 8.75 0.53
CA SER A 69 5.25 9.16 -0.76
C SER A 69 6.77 9.11 -0.75
N GLU A 70 7.40 9.69 0.26
CA GLU A 70 8.85 9.70 0.39
C GLU A 70 9.43 8.30 0.55
N THR A 71 8.76 7.46 1.32
CA THR A 71 9.21 6.09 1.55
C THR A 71 9.16 5.28 0.26
N ILE A 72 8.08 5.38 -0.52
CA ILE A 72 7.99 4.68 -1.79
C ILE A 72 9.12 5.12 -2.72
N LYS A 73 9.37 6.43 -2.81
CA LYS A 73 10.41 6.96 -3.69
C LYS A 73 11.82 6.54 -3.27
N SER A 74 12.04 6.28 -1.98
CA SER A 74 13.36 5.92 -1.46
C SER A 74 13.58 4.42 -1.30
N ARG A 75 12.51 3.64 -1.17
CA ARG A 75 12.62 2.22 -0.83
C ARG A 75 12.17 1.27 -1.95
N LEU A 76 11.49 1.75 -2.97
CA LEU A 76 11.07 0.93 -4.11
C LEU A 76 11.93 1.24 -5.31
N ASP A 77 12.39 0.20 -6.00
CA ASP A 77 13.24 0.34 -7.18
C ASP A 77 12.84 -0.72 -8.22
N PRO A 78 12.37 -0.34 -9.41
CA PRO A 78 12.04 1.02 -9.82
C PRO A 78 10.90 1.61 -8.98
N ILE A 79 10.71 2.91 -9.04
CA ILE A 79 9.61 3.54 -8.32
C ILE A 79 8.30 3.21 -9.05
N PRO A 80 7.35 2.53 -8.39
CA PRO A 80 6.09 2.21 -9.05
C PRO A 80 5.20 3.45 -9.17
N GLU A 81 4.26 3.41 -10.09
CA GLU A 81 3.24 4.44 -10.18
C GLU A 81 2.24 4.23 -9.06
N PHE A 82 1.91 5.30 -8.35
CA PHE A 82 0.97 5.24 -7.23
C PHE A 82 0.16 6.52 -7.11
N LYS A 83 -0.94 6.41 -6.39
CA LYS A 83 -1.86 7.53 -6.14
C LYS A 83 -2.31 7.48 -4.68
N LEU A 84 -2.33 8.62 -4.02
CA LEU A 84 -2.81 8.75 -2.65
C LEU A 84 -4.15 9.48 -2.64
N GLN A 85 -5.09 8.95 -1.87
CA GLN A 85 -6.39 9.57 -1.67
C GLN A 85 -6.72 9.59 -0.18
N PHE A 86 -7.32 10.69 0.26
CA PHE A 86 -7.88 10.77 1.61
C PHE A 86 -9.34 10.36 1.56
N HIS A 87 -9.78 9.62 2.57
CA HIS A 87 -11.17 9.24 2.71
C HIS A 87 -11.61 9.47 4.14
N ASN A 88 -12.68 10.26 4.30
CA ASN A 88 -13.29 10.51 5.62
C ASN A 88 -14.43 9.51 5.83
N GLU A 89 -14.25 8.60 6.78
CA GLU A 89 -15.28 7.63 7.15
C GLU A 89 -15.82 7.97 8.52
N LYS A 90 -16.99 8.62 8.55
CA LYS A 90 -17.67 9.00 9.79
C LYS A 90 -16.76 9.78 10.76
N GLY A 91 -16.01 10.74 10.23
CA GLY A 91 -15.09 11.54 11.03
C GLY A 91 -13.71 10.94 11.22
N LYS A 92 -13.49 9.72 10.72
CA LYS A 92 -12.19 9.05 10.78
C LYS A 92 -11.48 9.20 9.45
N MET A 93 -10.29 9.81 9.48
CA MET A 93 -9.54 10.04 8.25
C MET A 93 -8.69 8.82 7.91
N LEU A 94 -8.89 8.30 6.71
CA LEU A 94 -8.14 7.17 6.17
C LEU A 94 -7.32 7.64 4.97
N ILE A 95 -6.28 6.87 4.64
CA ILE A 95 -5.53 7.06 3.40
C ILE A 95 -5.70 5.80 2.56
N VAL A 96 -6.04 5.97 1.29
CA VAL A 96 -6.06 4.89 0.31
C VAL A 96 -4.87 5.12 -0.62
N LEU A 97 -3.94 4.17 -0.61
CA LEU A 97 -2.77 4.18 -1.48
C LEU A 97 -3.01 3.16 -2.59
N ASP A 98 -3.20 3.67 -3.80
CA ASP A 98 -3.38 2.82 -4.99
C ASP A 98 -2.03 2.60 -5.65
N ILE A 99 -1.67 1.34 -5.86
CA ILE A 99 -0.45 0.96 -6.58
C ILE A 99 -0.88 0.38 -7.92
N PHE A 100 -0.32 0.91 -8.99
CA PHE A 100 -0.64 0.46 -10.33
C PHE A 100 0.30 -0.66 -10.75
N LYS A 101 -0.24 -1.59 -11.54
CA LYS A 101 0.57 -2.65 -12.13
C LYS A 101 1.72 -2.02 -12.90
N GLY A 102 2.95 -2.41 -12.58
CA GLY A 102 4.14 -1.89 -13.22
C GLY A 102 4.49 -2.63 -14.50
N GLU A 103 5.14 -1.93 -15.41
CA GLU A 103 5.64 -2.50 -16.68
C GLU A 103 7.11 -2.88 -16.59
N ASP A 104 7.82 -2.32 -15.62
CA ASP A 104 9.26 -2.50 -15.45
C ASP A 104 9.60 -3.53 -14.38
N THR A 105 8.81 -4.61 -14.31
CA THR A 105 9.05 -5.66 -13.33
C THR A 105 10.41 -6.31 -13.50
N PRO A 106 11.04 -6.77 -12.41
CA PRO A 106 10.52 -6.76 -11.05
C PRO A 106 10.73 -5.42 -10.33
N TYR A 107 9.79 -5.12 -9.41
CA TYR A 107 9.89 -3.98 -8.51
C TYR A 107 10.37 -4.48 -7.15
N TYR A 108 11.46 -3.93 -6.66
CA TYR A 108 12.11 -4.39 -5.44
C TYR A 108 11.82 -3.48 -4.28
N TYR A 109 11.74 -4.06 -3.09
CA TYR A 109 11.96 -3.31 -1.86
C TYR A 109 13.47 -3.23 -1.65
N SER A 110 13.99 -2.01 -1.54
CA SER A 110 15.41 -1.74 -1.35
C SER A 110 15.58 -0.94 -0.06
N GLY A 111 16.15 -1.56 0.95
CA GLY A 111 16.38 -0.89 2.22
C GLY A 111 16.97 -1.85 3.24
N ASP A 112 17.60 -1.30 4.26
CA ASP A 112 18.17 -2.07 5.37
C ASP A 112 19.14 -3.17 4.90
N GLY A 113 19.87 -2.89 3.79
CA GLY A 113 20.83 -3.84 3.24
C GLY A 113 20.21 -4.98 2.43
N VAL A 114 18.90 -4.92 2.15
CA VAL A 114 18.21 -5.96 1.38
C VAL A 114 17.70 -5.43 0.06
N LEU A 115 17.52 -6.35 -0.89
CA LEU A 115 16.91 -6.09 -2.18
C LEU A 115 15.98 -7.27 -2.45
N GLU A 116 14.69 -7.06 -2.25
CA GLU A 116 13.71 -8.13 -2.31
C GLU A 116 12.51 -7.75 -3.16
N ALA A 117 12.09 -8.65 -4.04
CA ALA A 117 10.84 -8.50 -4.77
C ALA A 117 9.77 -9.39 -4.16
N TYR A 118 8.56 -8.91 -4.14
CA TYR A 118 7.42 -9.63 -3.58
C TYR A 118 6.36 -9.80 -4.67
N VAL A 119 5.60 -10.88 -4.56
CA VAL A 119 4.43 -11.14 -5.40
C VAL A 119 3.27 -11.49 -4.51
N ARG A 120 2.06 -11.29 -4.99
CA ARG A 120 0.85 -11.61 -4.25
C ARG A 120 0.15 -12.79 -4.91
N MET A 121 -0.10 -13.82 -4.13
CA MET A 121 -0.83 -15.01 -4.57
C MET A 121 -1.85 -15.40 -3.51
N GLU A 122 -3.07 -15.66 -3.91
CA GLU A 122 -4.12 -16.15 -3.01
C GLU A 122 -4.26 -15.33 -1.73
N MET A 123 -4.24 -14.00 -1.85
CA MET A 123 -4.35 -13.07 -0.72
C MET A 123 -3.13 -13.08 0.23
N LYS A 124 -2.03 -13.69 -0.18
CA LYS A 124 -0.79 -13.71 0.60
C LYS A 124 0.32 -13.00 -0.16
N VAL A 125 1.16 -12.29 0.58
CA VAL A 125 2.35 -11.69 0.03
C VAL A 125 3.50 -12.67 0.21
N LEU A 126 4.11 -13.08 -0.89
CA LEU A 126 5.23 -14.01 -0.87
C LEU A 126 6.50 -13.30 -1.33
N LYS A 127 7.59 -13.59 -0.66
CA LYS A 127 8.89 -13.11 -1.06
C LYS A 127 9.37 -13.93 -2.26
N GLN A 128 9.74 -13.23 -3.32
CA GLN A 128 10.30 -13.86 -4.50
C GLN A 128 11.81 -13.81 -4.43
N HIS A 129 12.44 -14.98 -4.51
CA HIS A 129 13.89 -15.03 -4.60
C HIS A 129 14.30 -14.75 -6.03
N LEU A 130 15.14 -13.74 -6.17
CA LEU A 130 15.66 -13.36 -7.45
C LEU A 130 17.03 -13.95 -7.61
N ARG A 131 17.24 -14.60 -8.74
CA ARG A 131 18.54 -15.11 -9.10
C ARG A 131 19.17 -14.13 -10.07
N SER A 132 20.35 -13.74 -9.74
CA SER A 132 21.16 -12.94 -10.63
C SER A 132 21.60 -13.76 -11.83
#